data_2701a54f1013c37bd1a412613b455def
#
_entry.id   2701a54f1013c37bd1a412613b455def
#
_cell.length_a   1.000
_cell.length_b   1.000
_cell.length_c   1.000
_cell.angle_alpha   90.00
_cell.angle_beta   90.00
_cell.angle_gamma   90.00
#
_symmetry.space_group_name_H-M   'P 1'
#
loop_
_entity.id
_entity.type
_entity.pdbx_description
1 polymer ?
#
loop_
_entity_poly.entity_id
_entity_poly.type
_entity_poly.pdbx_seq_one_letter_code
_entity_poly.pdbx_strand_id
1 'polypeptide(L)'
;MRETSFRGWGRWHGCFYLSDIPLRWHEISIARESAAASVPRRQRMNIHEYQAKELFDRFEVPSPRGQMAETAEEALKIAQEINSDLMVVKAQVHAGGRGKGTFKNGFEGGVHLTKSAEDIGAIAGKMIGQTLVTKQTGEEGKLVRKVMVADAVDIKHEYYLAVLMDRETSRPVIVASTEGGMDIEEVAESSPEKILRVFIHPLAGLQAHQVRKLIVGLGLKGPAAKAFGKVLKNLYRLFTSLDCDMVEINPLVETPDGEILALDAKFGFDDNALYRHPEVEAYRDIEEEDPREVAAAEFDLSYIGLDGNIACLVNGAGLAMATMDIIKLKGAEPANFLDVGGGATKEKVTEAFKIITSDPNAKGILVNIFGGIMRCDVIAEGVIAAVTEVGLKVPLVV
;
A
#
# COMPACT_ATOMS: atom_id res chain seq x y z
N MET A 1 38.79 -48.11 -37.13
CA MET A 1 38.58 -47.92 -38.58
C MET A 1 37.36 -47.08 -38.80
N ARG A 2 37.58 -46.02 -39.53
CA ARG A 2 36.70 -45.05 -40.16
C ARG A 2 36.14 -43.90 -39.27
N GLU A 3 36.93 -42.82 -39.30
CA GLU A 3 36.50 -41.46 -39.19
C GLU A 3 35.47 -41.13 -40.27
N THR A 4 34.41 -40.41 -39.89
CA THR A 4 33.63 -39.59 -40.82
C THR A 4 33.56 -38.17 -40.27
N SER A 5 34.29 -37.30 -40.93
CA SER A 5 34.31 -35.85 -40.75
C SER A 5 32.96 -35.21 -41.14
N PHE A 6 32.40 -34.36 -40.24
CA PHE A 6 31.46 -33.31 -40.65
C PHE A 6 32.14 -31.98 -40.54
N ARG A 7 32.49 -31.38 -41.69
CA ARG A 7 32.86 -29.98 -41.87
C ARG A 7 31.61 -29.19 -42.14
N GLY A 8 31.51 -28.05 -41.46
CA GLY A 8 30.78 -26.88 -41.97
C GLY A 8 29.62 -26.40 -41.12
N TRP A 9 29.91 -25.61 -40.09
CA TRP A 9 29.02 -24.60 -39.63
C TRP A 9 29.84 -23.35 -39.26
N GLY A 10 29.39 -22.20 -39.79
CA GLY A 10 30.12 -20.95 -39.76
C GLY A 10 30.28 -20.36 -38.34
N ARG A 11 31.33 -19.59 -38.22
CA ARG A 11 31.69 -18.82 -37.03
C ARG A 11 30.57 -17.86 -36.64
N TRP A 12 29.92 -18.08 -35.51
CA TRP A 12 29.24 -17.03 -34.76
C TRP A 12 30.23 -16.43 -33.77
N HIS A 13 30.67 -15.19 -34.05
CA HIS A 13 31.45 -14.39 -33.11
C HIS A 13 30.43 -13.68 -32.19
N GLY A 14 30.52 -13.88 -30.90
CA GLY A 14 29.79 -13.08 -29.92
C GLY A 14 29.30 -13.79 -28.67
N CYS A 15 30.05 -14.77 -28.12
CA CYS A 15 29.85 -15.13 -26.72
C CYS A 15 30.77 -14.27 -25.87
N PHE A 16 30.24 -13.26 -25.22
CA PHE A 16 30.93 -12.59 -24.12
C PHE A 16 30.93 -13.53 -22.92
N TYR A 17 32.10 -14.04 -22.56
CA TYR A 17 32.32 -14.74 -21.29
C TYR A 17 32.23 -13.70 -20.16
N LEU A 18 31.35 -13.95 -19.18
CA LEU A 18 31.20 -13.19 -17.93
C LEU A 18 32.39 -13.35 -16.95
N SER A 19 33.55 -13.86 -17.42
CA SER A 19 34.70 -14.17 -16.55
C SER A 19 35.62 -12.99 -16.23
N ASP A 20 35.45 -11.81 -16.86
CA ASP A 20 36.39 -10.71 -16.73
C ASP A 20 35.86 -9.45 -16.01
N ILE A 21 34.78 -9.57 -15.27
CA ILE A 21 34.30 -8.50 -14.36
C ILE A 21 34.67 -8.90 -12.94
N PRO A 22 35.66 -8.26 -12.31
CA PRO A 22 35.92 -8.47 -10.88
C PRO A 22 34.82 -7.76 -10.06
N LEU A 23 33.67 -8.41 -9.93
CA LEU A 23 32.63 -7.97 -9.00
C LEU A 23 33.14 -8.26 -7.59
N ARG A 24 33.52 -7.21 -6.86
CA ARG A 24 33.77 -7.31 -5.42
C ARG A 24 32.48 -7.66 -4.71
N TRP A 25 32.50 -8.71 -3.92
CA TRP A 25 31.32 -9.18 -3.14
C TRP A 25 30.68 -8.09 -2.27
N HIS A 26 31.41 -7.03 -1.92
CA HIS A 26 30.88 -5.87 -1.19
C HIS A 26 29.92 -5.00 -2.03
N GLU A 27 30.12 -4.90 -3.33
CA GLU A 27 29.21 -4.10 -4.21
C GLU A 27 27.89 -4.84 -4.47
N ILE A 28 27.92 -6.18 -4.46
CA ILE A 28 26.71 -6.99 -4.54
C ILE A 28 25.86 -6.89 -3.25
N SER A 29 26.50 -6.69 -2.09
CA SER A 29 25.79 -6.51 -0.81
C SER A 29 25.05 -5.18 -0.75
N ILE A 30 25.68 -4.09 -1.20
CA ILE A 30 25.06 -2.75 -1.24
C ILE A 30 23.95 -2.68 -2.29
N ALA A 31 24.11 -3.34 -3.44
CA ALA A 31 23.06 -3.46 -4.44
C ALA A 31 21.86 -4.30 -3.95
N ARG A 32 22.10 -5.30 -3.08
CA ARG A 32 21.02 -6.09 -2.46
C ARG A 32 20.21 -5.27 -1.45
N GLU A 33 20.85 -4.40 -0.66
CA GLU A 33 20.13 -3.53 0.29
C GLU A 33 19.31 -2.46 -0.43
N SER A 34 19.83 -1.85 -1.51
CA SER A 34 19.08 -0.88 -2.30
C SER A 34 17.99 -1.53 -3.19
N ALA A 35 18.24 -2.73 -3.71
CA ALA A 35 17.26 -3.47 -4.50
C ALA A 35 16.11 -4.05 -3.65
N ALA A 36 16.37 -4.41 -2.38
CA ALA A 36 15.31 -4.81 -1.45
C ALA A 36 14.34 -3.67 -1.11
N ALA A 37 14.77 -2.41 -1.24
CA ALA A 37 13.94 -1.22 -1.05
C ALA A 37 13.05 -0.88 -2.26
N SER A 38 13.26 -1.49 -3.44
CA SER A 38 12.63 -1.09 -4.71
C SER A 38 11.75 -2.14 -5.39
N VAL A 39 11.30 -3.19 -4.69
CA VAL A 39 10.25 -4.06 -5.25
C VAL A 39 8.95 -3.26 -5.25
N PRO A 40 8.39 -2.88 -6.42
CA PRO A 40 7.11 -2.21 -6.48
C PRO A 40 6.09 -3.14 -5.81
N ARG A 41 5.50 -2.68 -4.73
CA ARG A 41 4.39 -3.40 -4.10
C ARG A 41 3.18 -3.14 -4.97
N ARG A 42 2.53 -4.19 -5.51
CA ARG A 42 1.14 -4.08 -5.97
C ARG A 42 0.41 -3.22 -4.93
N GLN A 43 -0.33 -2.21 -5.37
CA GLN A 43 -1.08 -1.40 -4.42
C GLN A 43 -1.96 -2.37 -3.63
N ARG A 44 -1.67 -2.48 -2.34
CA ARG A 44 -2.47 -3.29 -1.44
C ARG A 44 -3.84 -2.66 -1.36
N MET A 45 -4.87 -3.47 -1.29
CA MET A 45 -6.18 -2.98 -0.97
C MET A 45 -6.11 -2.19 0.35
N ASN A 46 -6.29 -0.87 0.26
CA ASN A 46 -6.43 0.01 1.40
C ASN A 46 -7.91 0.23 1.68
N ILE A 47 -8.24 0.46 2.95
CA ILE A 47 -9.60 0.83 3.36
C ILE A 47 -9.58 2.20 4.02
N HIS A 48 -10.72 2.88 3.97
CA HIS A 48 -10.91 4.16 4.65
C HIS A 48 -10.99 4.00 6.17
N GLU A 49 -10.75 5.09 6.89
CA GLU A 49 -10.81 5.13 8.36
C GLU A 49 -12.19 4.69 8.91
N TYR A 50 -13.29 5.09 8.26
CA TYR A 50 -14.63 4.66 8.67
C TYR A 50 -14.85 3.16 8.49
N GLN A 51 -14.29 2.55 7.46
CA GLN A 51 -14.33 1.09 7.24
C GLN A 51 -13.45 0.36 8.26
N ALA A 52 -12.28 0.92 8.58
CA ALA A 52 -11.43 0.43 9.65
C ALA A 52 -12.18 0.42 10.99
N LYS A 53 -12.97 1.49 11.26
CA LYS A 53 -13.84 1.55 12.45
C LYS A 53 -14.89 0.45 12.48
N GLU A 54 -15.56 0.15 11.36
CA GLU A 54 -16.53 -0.94 11.27
C GLU A 54 -15.88 -2.30 11.64
N LEU A 55 -14.66 -2.54 11.17
CA LEU A 55 -13.89 -3.73 11.55
C LEU A 55 -13.51 -3.72 13.02
N PHE A 56 -13.14 -2.59 13.58
CA PHE A 56 -12.85 -2.45 15.01
C PHE A 56 -14.08 -2.75 15.85
N ASP A 57 -15.23 -2.21 15.50
CA ASP A 57 -16.50 -2.49 16.20
C ASP A 57 -16.86 -4.00 16.16
N ARG A 58 -16.72 -4.64 14.99
CA ARG A 58 -16.95 -6.08 14.81
C ARG A 58 -16.04 -6.96 15.68
N PHE A 59 -14.79 -6.53 15.87
CA PHE A 59 -13.79 -7.27 16.65
C PHE A 59 -13.61 -6.74 18.08
N GLU A 60 -14.45 -5.83 18.52
CA GLU A 60 -14.41 -5.22 19.86
C GLU A 60 -13.06 -4.50 20.16
N VAL A 61 -12.45 -3.87 19.16
CA VAL A 61 -11.34 -2.94 19.33
C VAL A 61 -11.93 -1.55 19.57
N PRO A 62 -11.75 -0.96 20.76
CA PRO A 62 -12.38 0.32 21.07
C PRO A 62 -11.85 1.46 20.18
N SER A 63 -12.78 2.25 19.65
CA SER A 63 -12.53 3.45 18.86
C SER A 63 -13.58 4.52 19.18
N PRO A 64 -13.36 5.81 18.92
CA PRO A 64 -14.35 6.85 19.13
C PRO A 64 -15.65 6.57 18.36
N ARG A 65 -16.78 6.98 18.92
CA ARG A 65 -18.05 6.94 18.18
C ARG A 65 -17.93 7.84 16.95
N GLY A 66 -18.39 7.38 15.81
CA GLY A 66 -18.32 8.16 14.57
C GLY A 66 -18.97 7.42 13.42
N GLN A 67 -19.37 8.21 12.40
CA GLN A 67 -20.02 7.72 11.19
C GLN A 67 -19.52 8.48 9.97
N MET A 68 -19.65 7.86 8.81
CA MET A 68 -19.33 8.45 7.51
C MET A 68 -20.53 9.27 6.99
N ALA A 69 -20.23 10.35 6.29
CA ALA A 69 -21.20 11.19 5.58
C ALA A 69 -20.71 11.48 4.15
N GLU A 70 -21.64 11.47 3.20
CA GLU A 70 -21.42 11.83 1.80
C GLU A 70 -21.92 13.23 1.47
N THR A 71 -22.71 13.83 2.36
CA THR A 71 -23.24 15.19 2.22
C THR A 71 -23.04 16.02 3.49
N ALA A 72 -23.11 17.33 3.35
CA ALA A 72 -23.05 18.26 4.49
C ALA A 72 -24.24 18.07 5.44
N GLU A 73 -25.42 17.76 4.92
CA GLU A 73 -26.63 17.51 5.68
C GLU A 73 -26.53 16.24 6.51
N GLU A 74 -25.97 15.18 5.93
CA GLU A 74 -25.69 13.94 6.67
C GLU A 74 -24.67 14.19 7.78
N ALA A 75 -23.60 14.93 7.49
CA ALA A 75 -22.57 15.26 8.48
C ALA A 75 -23.18 16.06 9.66
N LEU A 76 -24.06 17.02 9.39
CA LEU A 76 -24.80 17.77 10.41
C LEU A 76 -25.68 16.82 11.26
N LYS A 77 -26.43 15.93 10.62
CA LYS A 77 -27.30 14.98 11.30
C LYS A 77 -26.50 14.05 12.23
N ILE A 78 -25.40 13.50 11.72
CA ILE A 78 -24.50 12.64 12.51
C ILE A 78 -23.94 13.41 13.71
N ALA A 79 -23.51 14.66 13.53
CA ALA A 79 -23.02 15.51 14.61
C ALA A 79 -24.11 15.75 15.69
N GLN A 80 -25.35 15.95 15.29
CA GLN A 80 -26.48 16.08 16.22
C GLN A 80 -26.79 14.77 16.97
N GLU A 81 -26.64 13.62 16.33
CA GLU A 81 -26.81 12.31 16.95
C GLU A 81 -25.67 11.98 17.94
N ILE A 82 -24.43 12.33 17.60
CA ILE A 82 -23.26 12.16 18.48
C ILE A 82 -23.44 13.04 19.74
N ASN A 83 -23.83 14.29 19.56
CA ASN A 83 -24.13 15.26 20.61
C ASN A 83 -23.05 15.31 21.70
N SER A 84 -21.81 15.56 21.29
CA SER A 84 -20.62 15.64 22.15
C SER A 84 -20.14 17.08 22.29
N ASP A 85 -19.49 17.39 23.42
CA ASP A 85 -18.92 18.71 23.70
C ASP A 85 -17.81 19.11 22.72
N LEU A 86 -17.16 18.13 22.10
CA LEU A 86 -16.14 18.33 21.08
C LEU A 86 -16.22 17.19 20.05
N MET A 87 -16.29 17.55 18.78
CA MET A 87 -16.38 16.63 17.66
C MET A 87 -15.29 16.92 16.65
N VAL A 88 -14.98 15.91 15.84
CA VAL A 88 -14.02 16.02 14.75
C VAL A 88 -14.68 15.63 13.42
N VAL A 89 -14.37 16.40 12.37
CA VAL A 89 -14.69 16.00 10.99
C VAL A 89 -13.38 15.78 10.22
N LYS A 90 -13.28 14.62 9.56
CA LYS A 90 -12.06 14.18 8.87
C LYS A 90 -12.38 13.81 7.41
N ALA A 91 -11.66 14.40 6.46
CA ALA A 91 -11.72 13.98 5.06
C ALA A 91 -11.29 12.51 4.91
N GLN A 92 -12.04 11.74 4.14
CA GLN A 92 -11.76 10.33 3.86
C GLN A 92 -11.12 10.20 2.49
N VAL A 93 -9.79 10.05 2.48
CA VAL A 93 -8.95 9.80 1.31
C VAL A 93 -7.79 8.88 1.70
N HIS A 94 -7.31 8.06 0.77
CA HIS A 94 -6.15 7.20 0.98
C HIS A 94 -4.83 8.01 0.90
N ALA A 95 -4.70 9.00 1.78
CA ALA A 95 -3.48 9.82 1.90
C ALA A 95 -3.23 10.24 3.34
N GLY A 96 -1.98 10.17 3.75
CA GLY A 96 -1.54 10.71 5.04
C GLY A 96 -1.35 12.24 5.00
N GLY A 97 -1.20 12.84 6.20
CA GLY A 97 -0.97 14.27 6.33
C GLY A 97 -2.18 15.14 6.05
N ARG A 98 -3.39 14.58 6.06
CA ARG A 98 -4.68 15.27 5.81
C ARG A 98 -4.84 16.55 6.62
N GLY A 99 -4.47 16.53 7.90
CA GLY A 99 -4.61 17.71 8.78
C GLY A 99 -3.78 18.93 8.36
N LYS A 100 -2.69 18.72 7.60
CA LYS A 100 -1.81 19.77 7.08
C LYS A 100 -2.02 20.03 5.57
N GLY A 101 -2.97 19.36 4.95
CA GLY A 101 -3.29 19.50 3.54
C GLY A 101 -4.04 20.81 3.26
N THR A 102 -4.11 21.18 1.98
CA THR A 102 -4.87 22.34 1.52
C THR A 102 -5.78 21.94 0.36
N PHE A 103 -7.02 22.31 0.41
CA PHE A 103 -7.96 22.08 -0.68
C PHE A 103 -7.72 23.06 -1.84
N LYS A 104 -7.98 22.65 -3.07
CA LYS A 104 -7.85 23.52 -4.25
C LYS A 104 -8.78 24.76 -4.21
N ASN A 105 -9.83 24.74 -3.40
CA ASN A 105 -10.69 25.92 -3.12
C ASN A 105 -10.11 26.89 -2.07
N GLY A 106 -8.89 26.62 -1.56
CA GLY A 106 -8.23 27.45 -0.55
C GLY A 106 -8.60 27.12 0.89
N PHE A 107 -9.44 26.12 1.15
CA PHE A 107 -9.75 25.67 2.50
C PHE A 107 -8.57 24.85 3.06
N GLU A 108 -8.13 25.18 4.27
CA GLU A 108 -6.95 24.54 4.89
C GLU A 108 -7.36 23.43 5.85
N GLY A 109 -6.65 22.33 5.81
CA GLY A 109 -6.84 21.18 6.70
C GLY A 109 -7.97 20.24 6.28
N GLY A 110 -7.69 18.93 6.29
CA GLY A 110 -8.69 17.87 6.11
C GLY A 110 -9.16 17.25 7.44
N VAL A 111 -8.80 17.86 8.58
CA VAL A 111 -9.21 17.43 9.93
C VAL A 111 -9.51 18.65 10.75
N HIS A 112 -10.74 18.77 11.23
CA HIS A 112 -11.19 19.92 12.02
C HIS A 112 -11.94 19.51 13.27
N LEU A 113 -11.67 20.21 14.35
CA LEU A 113 -12.34 20.07 15.63
C LEU A 113 -13.31 21.23 15.83
N THR A 114 -14.53 20.92 16.30
CA THR A 114 -15.52 21.95 16.65
C THR A 114 -16.48 21.44 17.73
N LYS A 115 -17.13 22.38 18.42
CA LYS A 115 -18.16 22.12 19.44
C LYS A 115 -19.58 22.22 18.90
N SER A 116 -19.74 22.71 17.68
CA SER A 116 -21.04 22.95 17.06
C SER A 116 -21.34 21.94 15.96
N ALA A 117 -22.53 21.35 15.98
CA ALA A 117 -23.00 20.48 14.91
C ALA A 117 -23.15 21.23 13.58
N GLU A 118 -23.58 22.50 13.65
CA GLU A 118 -23.74 23.38 12.48
C GLU A 118 -22.39 23.64 11.81
N ASP A 119 -21.32 23.81 12.59
CA ASP A 119 -19.96 23.97 12.05
C ASP A 119 -19.49 22.70 11.38
N ILE A 120 -19.81 21.50 11.91
CA ILE A 120 -19.50 20.22 11.25
C ILE A 120 -20.12 20.18 9.85
N GLY A 121 -21.40 20.52 9.70
CA GLY A 121 -22.06 20.58 8.40
C GLY A 121 -21.42 21.59 7.46
N ALA A 122 -21.11 22.79 7.95
CA ALA A 122 -20.46 23.85 7.17
C ALA A 122 -19.03 23.46 6.72
N ILE A 123 -18.25 22.81 7.58
CA ILE A 123 -16.91 22.31 7.27
C ILE A 123 -16.98 21.16 6.26
N ALA A 124 -17.87 20.19 6.47
CA ALA A 124 -18.10 19.09 5.54
C ALA A 124 -18.45 19.58 4.13
N GLY A 125 -19.32 20.61 4.02
CA GLY A 125 -19.67 21.23 2.74
C GLY A 125 -18.49 21.93 2.04
N LYS A 126 -17.43 22.32 2.76
CA LYS A 126 -16.20 22.88 2.17
C LYS A 126 -15.21 21.79 1.73
N MET A 127 -15.35 20.58 2.24
CA MET A 127 -14.46 19.45 1.96
C MET A 127 -15.02 18.54 0.87
N ILE A 128 -16.30 18.16 0.96
CA ILE A 128 -16.93 17.19 0.04
C ILE A 128 -16.99 17.79 -1.37
N GLY A 129 -16.57 17.01 -2.36
CA GLY A 129 -16.48 17.43 -3.76
C GLY A 129 -15.26 18.29 -4.09
N GLN A 130 -14.34 18.51 -3.13
CA GLN A 130 -13.11 19.29 -3.33
C GLN A 130 -11.88 18.39 -3.32
N THR A 131 -10.84 18.82 -4.03
CA THR A 131 -9.55 18.10 -4.10
C THR A 131 -8.65 18.58 -2.97
N LEU A 132 -8.24 17.63 -2.11
CA LEU A 132 -7.28 17.83 -1.03
C LEU A 132 -5.86 17.54 -1.54
N VAL A 133 -4.98 18.51 -1.42
CA VAL A 133 -3.54 18.39 -1.73
C VAL A 133 -2.77 18.20 -0.43
N THR A 134 -1.99 17.14 -0.36
CA THR A 134 -1.10 16.82 0.77
C THR A 134 0.31 16.56 0.26
N LYS A 135 1.29 16.43 1.18
CA LYS A 135 2.66 16.05 0.81
C LYS A 135 2.72 14.68 0.09
N GLN A 136 1.80 13.77 0.40
CA GLN A 136 1.76 12.42 -0.19
C GLN A 136 1.01 12.37 -1.53
N THR A 137 0.01 13.23 -1.75
CA THR A 137 -0.78 13.24 -2.99
C THR A 137 -0.14 14.04 -4.11
N GLY A 138 0.93 14.79 -3.82
CA GLY A 138 1.50 15.72 -4.79
C GLY A 138 0.52 16.85 -5.17
N GLU A 139 0.84 17.60 -6.23
CA GLU A 139 0.06 18.75 -6.71
C GLU A 139 -1.32 18.35 -7.29
N GLU A 140 -1.45 17.12 -7.77
CA GLU A 140 -2.72 16.62 -8.31
C GLU A 140 -3.79 16.53 -7.21
N GLY A 141 -3.41 16.08 -6.02
CA GLY A 141 -4.29 15.92 -4.89
C GLY A 141 -5.25 14.73 -5.04
N LYS A 142 -6.15 14.56 -4.05
CA LYS A 142 -7.19 13.54 -4.05
C LYS A 142 -8.57 14.18 -3.84
N LEU A 143 -9.56 13.74 -4.59
CA LEU A 143 -10.95 14.20 -4.46
C LEU A 143 -11.57 13.63 -3.19
N VAL A 144 -12.04 14.51 -2.31
CA VAL A 144 -12.76 14.12 -1.08
C VAL A 144 -14.23 13.91 -1.41
N ARG A 145 -14.68 12.67 -1.39
CA ARG A 145 -16.10 12.31 -1.62
C ARG A 145 -16.86 12.11 -0.32
N LYS A 146 -16.14 11.76 0.74
CA LYS A 146 -16.72 11.38 2.03
C LYS A 146 -15.96 12.05 3.16
N VAL A 147 -16.66 12.29 4.25
CA VAL A 147 -16.05 12.72 5.51
C VAL A 147 -16.48 11.76 6.62
N MET A 148 -15.65 11.64 7.65
CA MET A 148 -16.02 10.95 8.89
C MET A 148 -16.26 12.00 9.97
N VAL A 149 -17.39 11.92 10.64
CA VAL A 149 -17.71 12.72 11.83
C VAL A 149 -17.61 11.82 13.04
N ALA A 150 -16.84 12.22 14.04
CA ALA A 150 -16.63 11.40 15.23
C ALA A 150 -16.51 12.25 16.51
N ASP A 151 -16.66 11.60 17.67
CA ASP A 151 -16.28 12.16 18.96
C ASP A 151 -14.80 12.53 18.97
N ALA A 152 -14.46 13.68 19.49
CA ALA A 152 -13.09 13.98 19.88
C ALA A 152 -12.81 13.39 21.27
N VAL A 153 -11.57 12.94 21.44
CA VAL A 153 -11.14 12.23 22.64
C VAL A 153 -10.09 13.06 23.39
N ASP A 154 -10.25 13.16 24.70
CA ASP A 154 -9.20 13.71 25.55
C ASP A 154 -8.02 12.76 25.64
N ILE A 155 -6.86 13.22 25.18
CA ILE A 155 -5.66 12.40 25.05
C ILE A 155 -4.73 12.66 26.22
N LYS A 156 -4.45 11.63 27.02
CA LYS A 156 -3.43 11.65 28.04
C LYS A 156 -2.06 11.28 27.47
N HIS A 157 -2.01 10.27 26.59
CA HIS A 157 -0.79 9.82 25.94
C HIS A 157 -1.10 9.13 24.61
N GLU A 158 -0.22 9.29 23.64
CA GLU A 158 -0.27 8.65 22.34
C GLU A 158 0.76 7.55 22.21
N TYR A 159 0.35 6.40 21.72
CA TYR A 159 1.19 5.23 21.44
C TYR A 159 1.11 4.89 19.95
N TYR A 160 2.15 4.21 19.48
CA TYR A 160 2.12 3.49 18.21
C TYR A 160 1.86 2.01 18.47
N LEU A 161 1.00 1.39 17.67
CA LEU A 161 0.76 -0.05 17.72
C LEU A 161 0.52 -0.59 16.31
N ALA A 162 1.30 -1.59 15.90
CA ALA A 162 1.07 -2.30 14.66
C ALA A 162 1.17 -3.82 14.83
N VAL A 163 0.40 -4.54 14.05
CA VAL A 163 0.55 -5.99 13.82
C VAL A 163 0.85 -6.18 12.35
N LEU A 164 1.96 -6.80 12.01
CA LEU A 164 2.38 -6.97 10.62
C LEU A 164 3.09 -8.30 10.40
N MET A 165 3.18 -8.73 9.15
CA MET A 165 3.96 -9.90 8.76
C MET A 165 5.42 -9.50 8.56
N ASP A 166 6.29 -10.05 9.41
CA ASP A 166 7.74 -9.92 9.24
C ASP A 166 8.24 -10.93 8.20
N ARG A 167 8.79 -10.41 7.11
CA ARG A 167 9.25 -11.24 5.97
C ARG A 167 10.54 -11.99 6.27
N GLU A 168 11.40 -11.44 7.11
CA GLU A 168 12.68 -12.04 7.46
C GLU A 168 12.47 -13.32 8.27
N THR A 169 11.60 -13.27 9.28
CA THR A 169 11.31 -14.42 10.15
C THR A 169 10.08 -15.22 9.72
N SER A 170 9.32 -14.74 8.70
CA SER A 170 8.05 -15.34 8.25
C SER A 170 7.04 -15.51 9.39
N ARG A 171 6.92 -14.52 10.26
CA ARG A 171 6.06 -14.55 11.45
C ARG A 171 5.29 -13.24 11.61
N PRO A 172 4.11 -13.28 12.23
CA PRO A 172 3.50 -12.05 12.72
C PRO A 172 4.38 -11.40 13.78
N VAL A 173 4.56 -10.11 13.70
CA VAL A 173 5.24 -9.30 14.70
C VAL A 173 4.33 -8.16 15.17
N ILE A 174 4.33 -7.94 16.48
CA ILE A 174 3.69 -6.76 17.07
C ILE A 174 4.80 -5.73 17.31
N VAL A 175 4.60 -4.55 16.77
CA VAL A 175 5.45 -3.39 16.96
C VAL A 175 4.68 -2.36 17.79
N ALA A 176 5.31 -1.84 18.84
CA ALA A 176 4.70 -0.83 19.69
C ALA A 176 5.75 0.20 20.14
N SER A 177 5.32 1.45 20.30
CA SER A 177 6.18 2.52 20.81
C SER A 177 5.38 3.49 21.68
N THR A 178 6.08 4.18 22.60
CA THR A 178 5.55 5.31 23.36
C THR A 178 5.47 6.60 22.55
N GLU A 179 6.03 6.60 21.34
CA GLU A 179 6.01 7.73 20.42
C GLU A 179 4.89 7.51 19.38
N GLY A 180 3.66 7.87 19.75
CA GLY A 180 2.51 7.86 18.84
C GLY A 180 2.32 9.18 18.13
N GLY A 181 1.50 9.19 17.07
CA GLY A 181 1.22 10.37 16.26
C GLY A 181 2.38 10.87 15.40
N MET A 182 3.51 10.16 15.41
CA MET A 182 4.72 10.48 14.65
C MET A 182 4.97 9.42 13.56
N ASP A 183 5.86 9.75 12.63
CA ASP A 183 6.36 8.80 11.65
C ASP A 183 7.25 7.76 12.36
N ILE A 184 6.87 6.48 12.29
CA ILE A 184 7.56 5.42 13.02
C ILE A 184 8.95 5.13 12.44
N GLU A 185 9.19 5.42 11.17
CA GLU A 185 10.47 5.32 10.51
C GLU A 185 11.45 6.36 11.10
N GLU A 186 11.01 7.60 11.33
CA GLU A 186 11.82 8.62 12.01
C GLU A 186 12.15 8.22 13.44
N VAL A 187 11.21 7.59 14.17
CA VAL A 187 11.46 7.05 15.52
C VAL A 187 12.46 5.90 15.47
N ALA A 188 12.37 5.02 14.44
CA ALA A 188 13.30 3.89 14.28
C ALA A 188 14.73 4.34 14.01
N GLU A 189 14.93 5.45 13.30
CA GLU A 189 16.24 6.02 13.02
C GLU A 189 16.82 6.78 14.22
N SER A 190 15.98 7.61 14.89
CA SER A 190 16.44 8.51 15.95
C SER A 190 16.48 7.86 17.33
N SER A 191 15.60 6.93 17.63
CA SER A 191 15.38 6.34 18.96
C SER A 191 14.94 4.88 18.89
N PRO A 192 15.74 3.97 18.27
CA PRO A 192 15.34 2.57 18.03
C PRO A 192 15.03 1.79 19.32
N GLU A 193 15.56 2.23 20.47
CA GLU A 193 15.29 1.62 21.78
C GLU A 193 13.85 1.83 22.26
N LYS A 194 13.13 2.81 21.70
CA LYS A 194 11.71 3.06 21.99
C LYS A 194 10.77 2.12 21.24
N ILE A 195 11.29 1.36 20.28
CA ILE A 195 10.51 0.43 19.49
C ILE A 195 10.55 -0.97 20.09
N LEU A 196 9.42 -1.40 20.60
CA LEU A 196 9.22 -2.73 21.13
C LEU A 196 8.78 -3.68 20.01
N ARG A 197 9.45 -4.81 19.87
CA ARG A 197 9.09 -5.86 18.91
C ARG A 197 8.81 -7.16 19.63
N VAL A 198 7.71 -7.81 19.27
CA VAL A 198 7.33 -9.13 19.81
C VAL A 198 6.88 -10.02 18.65
N PHE A 199 7.70 -11.01 18.34
CA PHE A 199 7.40 -12.00 17.30
C PHE A 199 6.43 -13.06 17.84
N ILE A 200 5.42 -13.39 17.06
CA ILE A 200 4.38 -14.34 17.44
C ILE A 200 4.61 -15.65 16.68
N HIS A 201 4.57 -16.76 17.40
CA HIS A 201 4.65 -18.07 16.75
C HIS A 201 3.30 -18.36 16.08
N PRO A 202 3.25 -18.67 14.75
CA PRO A 202 2.00 -18.80 14.02
C PRO A 202 1.02 -19.81 14.60
N LEU A 203 1.52 -20.94 15.11
CA LEU A 203 0.69 -22.01 15.68
C LEU A 203 0.27 -21.75 17.14
N ALA A 204 1.13 -21.05 17.92
CA ALA A 204 0.85 -20.77 19.33
C ALA A 204 0.01 -19.51 19.52
N GLY A 205 0.01 -18.61 18.54
CA GLY A 205 -0.66 -17.33 18.64
C GLY A 205 -0.09 -16.40 19.72
N LEU A 206 -0.78 -15.32 19.97
CA LEU A 206 -0.38 -14.31 20.96
C LEU A 206 -0.52 -14.85 22.39
N GLN A 207 0.59 -14.91 23.11
CA GLN A 207 0.66 -15.45 24.45
C GLN A 207 0.60 -14.36 25.53
N ALA A 208 0.08 -14.69 26.71
CA ALA A 208 -0.11 -13.75 27.82
C ALA A 208 1.20 -13.08 28.29
N HIS A 209 2.33 -13.79 28.23
CA HIS A 209 3.63 -13.20 28.59
C HIS A 209 4.09 -12.13 27.61
N GLN A 210 3.75 -12.29 26.32
CA GLN A 210 4.05 -11.31 25.27
C GLN A 210 3.22 -10.03 25.45
N VAL A 211 1.95 -10.17 25.77
CA VAL A 211 1.08 -9.04 26.15
C VAL A 211 1.67 -8.28 27.34
N ARG A 212 2.08 -9.02 28.40
CA ARG A 212 2.71 -8.39 29.59
C ARG A 212 4.02 -7.69 29.26
N LYS A 213 4.84 -8.26 28.36
CA LYS A 213 6.08 -7.63 27.90
C LYS A 213 5.80 -6.26 27.28
N LEU A 214 4.79 -6.14 26.42
CA LEU A 214 4.42 -4.87 25.81
C LEU A 214 3.83 -3.89 26.82
N ILE A 215 2.94 -4.34 27.71
CA ILE A 215 2.39 -3.50 28.80
C ILE A 215 3.49 -2.87 29.64
N VAL A 216 4.47 -3.68 30.06
CA VAL A 216 5.60 -3.20 30.86
C VAL A 216 6.51 -2.27 30.04
N GLY A 217 6.81 -2.63 28.79
CA GLY A 217 7.65 -1.83 27.92
C GLY A 217 7.06 -0.46 27.56
N LEU A 218 5.73 -0.38 27.41
CA LEU A 218 5.00 0.88 27.21
C LEU A 218 4.75 1.66 28.52
N GLY A 219 5.11 1.10 29.67
CA GLY A 219 4.91 1.76 30.96
C GLY A 219 3.44 1.83 31.42
N LEU A 220 2.55 1.07 30.80
CA LEU A 220 1.11 1.06 31.09
C LEU A 220 0.81 0.46 32.49
N LYS A 221 -0.10 1.09 33.23
CA LYS A 221 -0.46 0.70 34.60
C LYS A 221 -1.97 0.73 34.81
N GLY A 222 -2.44 0.04 35.83
CA GLY A 222 -3.83 0.08 36.31
C GLY A 222 -4.86 -0.25 35.22
N PRO A 223 -5.92 0.58 35.05
CA PRO A 223 -6.96 0.37 34.05
C PRO A 223 -6.43 0.29 32.61
N ALA A 224 -5.51 1.19 32.25
CA ALA A 224 -4.92 1.26 30.89
C ALA A 224 -4.16 -0.03 30.53
N ALA A 225 -3.43 -0.65 31.47
CA ALA A 225 -2.76 -1.93 31.23
C ALA A 225 -3.77 -3.06 30.92
N LYS A 226 -4.90 -3.09 31.63
CA LYS A 226 -5.96 -4.08 31.39
C LYS A 226 -6.66 -3.83 30.06
N ALA A 227 -6.98 -2.56 29.75
CA ALA A 227 -7.62 -2.15 28.50
C ALA A 227 -6.71 -2.47 27.30
N PHE A 228 -5.42 -2.10 27.34
CA PHE A 228 -4.45 -2.43 26.30
C PHE A 228 -4.35 -3.94 26.06
N GLY A 229 -4.33 -4.74 27.12
CA GLY A 229 -4.30 -6.20 26.99
C GLY A 229 -5.51 -6.78 26.27
N LYS A 230 -6.71 -6.16 26.42
CA LYS A 230 -7.91 -6.52 25.67
C LYS A 230 -7.81 -6.08 24.22
N VAL A 231 -7.44 -4.82 23.99
CA VAL A 231 -7.24 -4.24 22.65
C VAL A 231 -6.28 -5.10 21.84
N LEU A 232 -5.11 -5.39 22.37
CA LEU A 232 -4.07 -6.15 21.67
C LEU A 232 -4.54 -7.57 21.28
N LYS A 233 -5.27 -8.26 22.14
CA LYS A 233 -5.82 -9.59 21.83
C LYS A 233 -6.88 -9.52 20.73
N ASN A 234 -7.74 -8.53 20.78
CA ASN A 234 -8.80 -8.34 19.82
C ASN A 234 -8.20 -7.92 18.46
N LEU A 235 -7.21 -7.03 18.45
CA LEU A 235 -6.48 -6.63 17.25
C LEU A 235 -5.74 -7.80 16.60
N TYR A 236 -5.09 -8.66 17.38
CA TYR A 236 -4.43 -9.85 16.86
C TYR A 236 -5.45 -10.86 16.30
N ARG A 237 -6.62 -11.02 16.95
CA ARG A 237 -7.73 -11.83 16.44
C ARG A 237 -8.25 -11.28 15.11
N LEU A 238 -8.46 -9.97 15.01
CA LEU A 238 -8.85 -9.29 13.78
C LEU A 238 -7.82 -9.57 12.67
N PHE A 239 -6.55 -9.28 12.94
CA PHE A 239 -5.43 -9.48 12.00
C PHE A 239 -5.40 -10.89 11.42
N THR A 240 -5.53 -11.92 12.28
CA THR A 240 -5.47 -13.32 11.83
C THR A 240 -6.76 -13.82 11.20
N SER A 241 -7.93 -13.27 11.60
CA SER A 241 -9.23 -13.71 11.08
C SER A 241 -9.56 -13.15 9.71
N LEU A 242 -8.97 -12.00 9.34
CA LEU A 242 -9.21 -11.32 8.07
C LEU A 242 -8.00 -11.40 7.12
N ASP A 243 -7.02 -12.26 7.44
CA ASP A 243 -5.79 -12.39 6.66
C ASP A 243 -5.14 -11.04 6.35
N CYS A 244 -5.05 -10.19 7.37
CA CYS A 244 -4.33 -8.94 7.24
C CYS A 244 -2.83 -9.21 7.11
N ASP A 245 -2.13 -8.46 6.27
CA ASP A 245 -0.68 -8.42 6.25
C ASP A 245 -0.12 -7.30 7.11
N MET A 246 -0.94 -6.27 7.38
CA MET A 246 -0.66 -5.16 8.27
C MET A 246 -1.94 -4.59 8.88
N VAL A 247 -1.91 -4.30 10.17
CA VAL A 247 -2.84 -3.37 10.84
C VAL A 247 -2.00 -2.43 11.67
N GLU A 248 -2.01 -1.15 11.33
CA GLU A 248 -1.29 -0.09 12.02
C GLU A 248 -2.30 0.86 12.68
N ILE A 249 -2.08 1.18 13.94
CA ILE A 249 -2.85 2.18 14.69
C ILE A 249 -1.89 3.29 15.11
N ASN A 250 -2.07 4.47 14.57
CA ASN A 250 -1.21 5.63 14.83
C ASN A 250 -2.00 6.95 14.78
N PRO A 251 -2.41 7.49 15.95
CA PRO A 251 -2.11 7.01 17.29
C PRO A 251 -3.12 6.02 17.88
N LEU A 252 -2.63 5.15 18.76
CA LEU A 252 -3.42 4.48 19.79
C LEU A 252 -3.34 5.35 21.05
N VAL A 253 -4.46 5.74 21.65
CA VAL A 253 -4.44 6.72 22.74
C VAL A 253 -4.88 6.14 24.07
N GLU A 254 -4.27 6.65 25.14
CA GLU A 254 -4.73 6.51 26.52
C GLU A 254 -5.49 7.77 26.91
N THR A 255 -6.73 7.58 27.42
CA THR A 255 -7.53 8.66 27.98
C THR A 255 -7.16 8.91 29.47
N PRO A 256 -7.52 10.07 30.06
CA PRO A 256 -7.33 10.33 31.49
C PRO A 256 -7.96 9.25 32.39
N ASP A 257 -9.04 8.62 31.97
CA ASP A 257 -9.74 7.54 32.70
C ASP A 257 -9.10 6.17 32.51
N GLY A 258 -8.06 6.08 31.67
CA GLY A 258 -7.31 4.86 31.42
C GLY A 258 -7.99 3.92 30.39
N GLU A 259 -8.85 4.44 29.53
CA GLU A 259 -9.29 3.73 28.34
C GLU A 259 -8.18 3.73 27.28
N ILE A 260 -8.21 2.76 26.39
CA ILE A 260 -7.31 2.66 25.25
C ILE A 260 -8.16 2.62 23.98
N LEU A 261 -7.97 3.61 23.09
CA LEU A 261 -8.78 3.81 21.90
C LEU A 261 -7.91 3.92 20.65
N ALA A 262 -8.34 3.30 19.55
CA ALA A 262 -7.74 3.47 18.22
C ALA A 262 -8.33 4.71 17.54
N LEU A 263 -7.49 5.74 17.26
CA LEU A 263 -7.96 6.98 16.63
C LEU A 263 -7.83 6.99 15.12
N ASP A 264 -6.75 6.45 14.60
CA ASP A 264 -6.53 6.32 13.16
C ASP A 264 -5.87 4.97 12.89
N ALA A 265 -6.25 4.33 11.79
CA ALA A 265 -5.73 3.03 11.46
C ALA A 265 -5.53 2.86 9.95
N LYS A 266 -4.48 2.11 9.62
CA LYS A 266 -4.23 1.62 8.27
C LYS A 266 -4.29 0.11 8.26
N PHE A 267 -4.94 -0.43 7.24
CA PHE A 267 -5.05 -1.86 7.01
C PHE A 267 -4.42 -2.23 5.68
N GLY A 268 -3.71 -3.34 5.67
CA GLY A 268 -3.34 -4.07 4.47
C GLY A 268 -3.86 -5.50 4.61
N PHE A 269 -4.41 -6.03 3.53
CA PHE A 269 -4.91 -7.39 3.46
C PHE A 269 -4.06 -8.22 2.51
N ASP A 270 -4.01 -9.52 2.71
CA ASP A 270 -3.42 -10.43 1.73
C ASP A 270 -4.37 -10.59 0.53
N ASP A 271 -4.01 -9.99 -0.60
CA ASP A 271 -4.80 -10.06 -1.84
C ASP A 271 -5.09 -11.51 -2.25
N ASN A 272 -4.20 -12.45 -1.93
CA ASN A 272 -4.41 -13.86 -2.25
C ASN A 272 -5.46 -14.52 -1.35
N ALA A 273 -5.87 -13.87 -0.27
CA ALA A 273 -6.88 -14.36 0.65
C ALA A 273 -8.25 -13.68 0.48
N LEU A 274 -8.35 -12.58 -0.27
CA LEU A 274 -9.60 -11.80 -0.43
C LEU A 274 -10.77 -12.65 -0.93
N TYR A 275 -10.52 -13.65 -1.77
CA TYR A 275 -11.58 -14.55 -2.26
C TYR A 275 -12.39 -15.24 -1.14
N ARG A 276 -11.84 -15.34 0.07
CA ARG A 276 -12.53 -15.90 1.24
C ARG A 276 -13.08 -14.83 2.21
N HIS A 277 -12.87 -13.55 1.87
CA HIS A 277 -13.32 -12.39 2.62
C HIS A 277 -14.11 -11.42 1.74
N PRO A 278 -15.24 -11.84 1.13
CA PRO A 278 -16.02 -10.97 0.24
C PRO A 278 -16.52 -9.71 0.93
N GLU A 279 -16.73 -9.74 2.24
CA GLU A 279 -17.11 -8.56 3.02
C GLU A 279 -15.97 -7.54 3.16
N VAL A 280 -14.71 -7.98 3.10
CA VAL A 280 -13.54 -7.11 3.07
C VAL A 280 -13.31 -6.59 1.67
N GLU A 281 -13.45 -7.45 0.65
CA GLU A 281 -13.33 -7.05 -0.75
C GLU A 281 -14.34 -5.96 -1.13
N ALA A 282 -15.54 -5.96 -0.51
CA ALA A 282 -16.55 -4.93 -0.70
C ALA A 282 -16.14 -3.54 -0.19
N TYR A 283 -15.10 -3.44 0.64
CA TYR A 283 -14.54 -2.15 1.07
C TYR A 283 -13.60 -1.51 0.04
N ARG A 284 -13.29 -2.21 -1.04
CA ARG A 284 -12.40 -1.69 -2.09
C ARG A 284 -12.98 -0.43 -2.71
N ASP A 285 -12.25 0.65 -2.70
CA ASP A 285 -12.60 1.91 -3.35
C ASP A 285 -11.77 2.05 -4.63
N ILE A 286 -12.35 1.63 -5.76
CA ILE A 286 -11.70 1.64 -7.08
C ILE A 286 -11.32 3.07 -7.50
N GLU A 287 -12.06 4.09 -7.04
CA GLU A 287 -11.81 5.48 -7.39
C GLU A 287 -10.60 6.09 -6.68
N GLU A 288 -10.10 5.42 -5.64
CA GLU A 288 -8.85 5.77 -4.94
C GLU A 288 -7.62 5.06 -5.52
N GLU A 289 -7.81 4.05 -6.39
CA GLU A 289 -6.73 3.29 -7.03
C GLU A 289 -6.21 3.98 -8.31
N ASP A 290 -5.04 3.56 -8.79
CA ASP A 290 -4.53 4.00 -10.09
C ASP A 290 -5.42 3.45 -11.20
N PRO A 291 -6.01 4.29 -12.06
CA PRO A 291 -6.89 3.82 -13.14
C PRO A 291 -6.23 2.79 -14.07
N ARG A 292 -4.90 2.86 -14.23
CA ARG A 292 -4.13 1.90 -15.03
C ARG A 292 -4.06 0.53 -14.37
N GLU A 293 -3.91 0.49 -13.03
CA GLU A 293 -3.92 -0.76 -12.25
C GLU A 293 -5.31 -1.39 -12.25
N VAL A 294 -6.36 -0.58 -12.14
CA VAL A 294 -7.76 -1.03 -12.26
C VAL A 294 -8.00 -1.64 -13.64
N ALA A 295 -7.64 -0.93 -14.72
CA ALA A 295 -7.79 -1.43 -16.07
C ALA A 295 -6.99 -2.72 -16.31
N ALA A 296 -5.77 -2.82 -15.77
CA ALA A 296 -4.95 -4.03 -15.88
C ALA A 296 -5.59 -5.24 -15.19
N ALA A 297 -6.22 -5.02 -14.03
CA ALA A 297 -6.88 -6.08 -13.28
C ALA A 297 -8.05 -6.72 -14.04
N GLU A 298 -8.79 -5.95 -14.87
CA GLU A 298 -9.88 -6.47 -15.72
C GLU A 298 -9.41 -7.54 -16.73
N PHE A 299 -8.12 -7.45 -17.12
CA PHE A 299 -7.50 -8.40 -18.05
C PHE A 299 -6.58 -9.41 -17.37
N ASP A 300 -6.63 -9.50 -16.04
CA ASP A 300 -5.75 -10.38 -15.26
C ASP A 300 -4.25 -10.14 -15.58
N LEU A 301 -3.88 -8.86 -15.65
CA LEU A 301 -2.52 -8.38 -15.81
C LEU A 301 -1.98 -7.88 -14.47
N SER A 302 -0.74 -8.23 -14.14
CA SER A 302 -0.06 -7.66 -12.98
C SER A 302 0.65 -6.38 -13.39
N TYR A 303 0.03 -5.23 -13.13
CA TYR A 303 0.54 -3.90 -13.45
C TYR A 303 0.74 -3.07 -12.19
N ILE A 304 1.82 -2.29 -12.16
CA ILE A 304 2.08 -1.26 -11.13
C ILE A 304 2.66 -0.05 -11.85
N GLY A 305 2.02 1.11 -11.70
CA GLY A 305 2.51 2.38 -12.21
C GLY A 305 3.71 2.88 -11.43
N LEU A 306 4.71 3.45 -12.13
CA LEU A 306 5.90 4.07 -11.57
C LEU A 306 6.14 5.42 -12.24
N ASP A 307 7.01 6.25 -11.67
CA ASP A 307 7.28 7.63 -12.14
C ASP A 307 8.37 7.72 -13.22
N GLY A 308 8.69 6.61 -13.88
CA GLY A 308 9.79 6.56 -14.84
C GLY A 308 9.42 6.96 -16.26
N ASN A 309 10.37 6.71 -17.18
CA ASN A 309 10.26 7.11 -18.58
C ASN A 309 10.42 5.96 -19.59
N ILE A 310 10.80 4.76 -19.14
CA ILE A 310 10.86 3.56 -19.99
C ILE A 310 9.83 2.56 -19.47
N ALA A 311 8.80 2.35 -20.26
CA ALA A 311 7.80 1.34 -19.96
C ALA A 311 8.30 -0.06 -20.32
N CYS A 312 7.88 -1.07 -19.58
CA CYS A 312 8.25 -2.44 -19.86
C CYS A 312 7.02 -3.37 -19.92
N LEU A 313 7.11 -4.37 -20.82
CA LEU A 313 6.18 -5.49 -20.93
C LEU A 313 7.00 -6.78 -20.88
N VAL A 314 6.70 -7.62 -19.88
CA VAL A 314 7.52 -8.78 -19.57
C VAL A 314 6.62 -9.97 -19.25
N ASN A 315 7.09 -11.18 -19.44
CA ASN A 315 6.41 -12.37 -18.95
C ASN A 315 7.18 -12.99 -17.78
N GLY A 316 6.54 -12.93 -16.62
CA GLY A 316 7.10 -13.44 -15.35
C GLY A 316 7.69 -12.34 -14.48
N ALA A 317 7.23 -12.28 -13.23
CA ALA A 317 7.57 -11.22 -12.27
C ALA A 317 9.09 -11.08 -12.01
N GLY A 318 9.82 -12.21 -11.94
CA GLY A 318 11.28 -12.18 -11.76
C GLY A 318 12.01 -11.52 -12.92
N LEU A 319 11.57 -11.80 -14.17
CA LEU A 319 12.14 -11.19 -15.37
C LEU A 319 11.76 -9.69 -15.44
N ALA A 320 10.55 -9.33 -15.03
CA ALA A 320 10.12 -7.95 -14.96
C ALA A 320 10.98 -7.14 -13.98
N MET A 321 11.23 -7.64 -12.78
CA MET A 321 12.13 -6.99 -11.82
C MET A 321 13.54 -6.83 -12.37
N ALA A 322 14.12 -7.88 -12.96
CA ALA A 322 15.46 -7.80 -13.57
C ALA A 322 15.51 -6.81 -14.75
N THR A 323 14.41 -6.69 -15.52
CA THR A 323 14.29 -5.72 -16.62
C THR A 323 14.30 -4.29 -16.08
N MET A 324 13.57 -4.03 -15.02
CA MET A 324 13.55 -2.73 -14.35
C MET A 324 14.93 -2.36 -13.77
N ASP A 325 15.63 -3.32 -13.16
CA ASP A 325 17.00 -3.11 -12.65
C ASP A 325 17.97 -2.74 -13.78
N ILE A 326 17.86 -3.39 -14.94
CA ILE A 326 18.68 -3.07 -16.10
C ILE A 326 18.36 -1.67 -16.65
N ILE A 327 17.09 -1.28 -16.71
CA ILE A 327 16.68 0.07 -17.10
C ILE A 327 17.36 1.10 -16.20
N LYS A 328 17.30 0.92 -14.87
CA LYS A 328 17.98 1.79 -13.89
C LYS A 328 19.49 1.81 -14.06
N LEU A 329 20.10 0.64 -14.21
CA LEU A 329 21.55 0.50 -14.40
C LEU A 329 22.03 1.26 -15.65
N LYS A 330 21.20 1.41 -16.67
CA LYS A 330 21.50 2.15 -17.90
C LYS A 330 21.16 3.65 -17.82
N GLY A 331 20.78 4.16 -16.66
CA GLY A 331 20.54 5.58 -16.41
C GLY A 331 19.16 6.08 -16.84
N ALA A 332 18.21 5.18 -17.03
CA ALA A 332 16.80 5.50 -17.23
C ALA A 332 15.97 5.05 -16.01
N GLU A 333 14.71 5.45 -15.95
CA GLU A 333 13.81 5.05 -14.87
C GLU A 333 12.63 4.22 -15.43
N PRO A 334 12.29 3.08 -14.80
CA PRO A 334 11.14 2.27 -15.23
C PRO A 334 9.82 3.01 -14.96
N ALA A 335 8.96 3.09 -15.99
CA ALA A 335 7.65 3.73 -15.91
C ALA A 335 6.58 2.81 -15.30
N ASN A 336 6.79 1.50 -15.32
CA ASN A 336 5.87 0.53 -14.77
C ASN A 336 6.57 -0.81 -14.49
N PHE A 337 5.95 -1.59 -13.60
CA PHE A 337 6.07 -3.04 -13.58
C PHE A 337 4.90 -3.63 -14.39
N LEU A 338 5.15 -4.58 -15.28
CA LEU A 338 4.08 -5.30 -15.98
C LEU A 338 4.50 -6.74 -16.27
N ASP A 339 3.72 -7.68 -15.72
CA ASP A 339 3.82 -9.10 -16.00
C ASP A 339 2.55 -9.57 -16.70
N VAL A 340 2.68 -10.00 -17.94
CA VAL A 340 1.57 -10.54 -18.73
C VAL A 340 1.26 -12.01 -18.41
N GLY A 341 2.07 -12.64 -17.54
CA GLY A 341 1.93 -14.03 -17.16
C GLY A 341 2.35 -15.04 -18.23
N GLY A 342 2.39 -16.31 -17.88
CA GLY A 342 2.77 -17.40 -18.77
C GLY A 342 1.69 -17.82 -19.78
N GLY A 343 0.46 -17.36 -19.63
CA GLY A 343 -0.70 -17.68 -20.51
C GLY A 343 -1.27 -16.50 -21.28
N ALA A 344 -0.44 -15.46 -21.57
CA ALA A 344 -0.93 -14.27 -22.25
C ALA A 344 -1.47 -14.59 -23.65
N THR A 345 -2.64 -14.05 -23.94
CA THR A 345 -3.27 -14.09 -25.26
C THR A 345 -2.94 -12.82 -26.02
N LYS A 346 -3.24 -12.81 -27.33
CA LYS A 346 -3.10 -11.62 -28.16
C LYS A 346 -3.87 -10.43 -27.57
N GLU A 347 -5.07 -10.67 -27.04
CA GLU A 347 -5.94 -9.67 -26.43
C GLU A 347 -5.27 -9.07 -25.18
N LYS A 348 -4.76 -9.91 -24.27
CA LYS A 348 -4.04 -9.45 -23.06
C LYS A 348 -2.84 -8.58 -23.42
N VAL A 349 -2.06 -8.97 -24.44
CA VAL A 349 -0.91 -8.18 -24.90
C VAL A 349 -1.36 -6.85 -25.48
N THR A 350 -2.43 -6.83 -26.26
CA THR A 350 -2.97 -5.58 -26.84
C THR A 350 -3.44 -4.62 -25.74
N GLU A 351 -4.19 -5.11 -24.75
CA GLU A 351 -4.63 -4.27 -23.62
C GLU A 351 -3.46 -3.79 -22.76
N ALA A 352 -2.45 -4.64 -22.53
CA ALA A 352 -1.22 -4.22 -21.87
C ALA A 352 -0.55 -3.04 -22.58
N PHE A 353 -0.48 -3.05 -23.91
CA PHE A 353 0.05 -1.91 -24.69
C PHE A 353 -0.82 -0.67 -24.58
N LYS A 354 -2.16 -0.79 -24.56
CA LYS A 354 -3.06 0.35 -24.36
C LYS A 354 -2.79 1.01 -23.01
N ILE A 355 -2.65 0.21 -21.96
CA ILE A 355 -2.34 0.70 -20.61
C ILE A 355 -0.99 1.40 -20.58
N ILE A 356 0.08 0.79 -21.13
CA ILE A 356 1.42 1.38 -21.19
C ILE A 356 1.39 2.70 -21.95
N THR A 357 0.73 2.76 -23.10
CA THR A 357 0.71 3.96 -23.97
C THR A 357 -0.19 5.07 -23.46
N SER A 358 -1.04 4.79 -22.47
CA SER A 358 -1.82 5.82 -21.77
C SER A 358 -0.96 6.66 -20.80
N ASP A 359 0.24 6.19 -20.44
CA ASP A 359 1.16 6.93 -19.59
C ASP A 359 1.89 8.01 -20.40
N PRO A 360 1.66 9.31 -20.12
CA PRO A 360 2.29 10.41 -20.84
C PRO A 360 3.80 10.51 -20.59
N ASN A 361 4.30 9.90 -19.50
CA ASN A 361 5.72 9.94 -19.14
C ASN A 361 6.53 8.87 -19.87
N ALA A 362 5.90 7.85 -20.44
CA ALA A 362 6.59 6.80 -21.18
C ALA A 362 7.17 7.32 -22.49
N LYS A 363 8.51 7.38 -22.58
CA LYS A 363 9.28 7.84 -23.76
C LYS A 363 9.80 6.69 -24.62
N GLY A 364 9.69 5.48 -24.17
CA GLY A 364 10.08 4.27 -24.88
C GLY A 364 9.51 3.03 -24.22
N ILE A 365 9.39 1.94 -24.96
CA ILE A 365 8.86 0.66 -24.49
C ILE A 365 9.88 -0.44 -24.71
N LEU A 366 10.19 -1.21 -23.66
CA LEU A 366 11.03 -2.39 -23.71
C LEU A 366 10.15 -3.63 -23.48
N VAL A 367 10.04 -4.48 -24.50
CA VAL A 367 9.39 -5.80 -24.39
C VAL A 367 10.48 -6.84 -24.17
N ASN A 368 10.46 -7.52 -23.03
CA ASN A 368 11.43 -8.55 -22.70
C ASN A 368 10.71 -9.86 -22.39
N ILE A 369 10.77 -10.81 -23.33
CA ILE A 369 10.04 -12.06 -23.26
C ILE A 369 11.02 -13.24 -23.21
N PHE A 370 10.83 -14.09 -22.21
CA PHE A 370 11.46 -15.38 -22.14
C PHE A 370 10.49 -16.46 -22.63
N GLY A 371 10.82 -17.08 -23.78
CA GLY A 371 10.03 -18.18 -24.35
C GLY A 371 10.17 -19.46 -23.51
N GLY A 372 9.07 -20.17 -23.37
CA GLY A 372 8.99 -21.40 -22.58
C GLY A 372 7.54 -21.87 -22.59
N ILE A 373 6.83 -21.69 -21.50
CA ILE A 373 5.36 -21.88 -21.46
C ILE A 373 4.69 -20.87 -22.39
N MET A 374 5.20 -19.63 -22.39
CA MET A 374 4.75 -18.59 -23.30
C MET A 374 5.27 -18.82 -24.73
N ARG A 375 4.38 -18.72 -25.71
CA ARG A 375 4.73 -18.77 -27.11
C ARG A 375 5.09 -17.39 -27.64
N CYS A 376 6.33 -17.22 -28.11
CA CYS A 376 6.83 -15.93 -28.59
C CYS A 376 6.10 -15.46 -29.87
N ASP A 377 5.58 -16.36 -30.71
CA ASP A 377 4.77 -16.04 -31.87
C ASP A 377 3.45 -15.35 -31.46
N VAL A 378 2.77 -15.82 -30.42
CA VAL A 378 1.55 -15.18 -29.88
C VAL A 378 1.84 -13.78 -29.36
N ILE A 379 2.98 -13.59 -28.67
CA ILE A 379 3.39 -12.26 -28.21
C ILE A 379 3.70 -11.36 -29.41
N ALA A 380 4.43 -11.84 -30.40
CA ALA A 380 4.74 -11.06 -31.59
C ALA A 380 3.50 -10.61 -32.34
N GLU A 381 2.49 -11.50 -32.51
CA GLU A 381 1.19 -11.16 -33.08
C GLU A 381 0.45 -10.12 -32.25
N GLY A 382 0.47 -10.25 -30.92
CA GLY A 382 -0.10 -9.28 -29.99
C GLY A 382 0.57 -7.91 -30.08
N VAL A 383 1.90 -7.87 -30.13
CA VAL A 383 2.68 -6.64 -30.30
C VAL A 383 2.35 -5.97 -31.65
N ILE A 384 2.33 -6.71 -32.76
CA ILE A 384 2.00 -6.19 -34.09
C ILE A 384 0.57 -5.61 -34.10
N ALA A 385 -0.39 -6.34 -33.53
CA ALA A 385 -1.77 -5.89 -33.45
C ALA A 385 -1.87 -4.60 -32.61
N ALA A 386 -1.25 -4.57 -31.43
CA ALA A 386 -1.25 -3.43 -30.54
C ALA A 386 -0.62 -2.20 -31.18
N VAL A 387 0.56 -2.33 -31.80
CA VAL A 387 1.23 -1.21 -32.51
C VAL A 387 0.36 -0.64 -33.60
N THR A 388 -0.37 -1.49 -34.32
CA THR A 388 -1.27 -1.07 -35.40
C THR A 388 -2.53 -0.38 -34.85
N GLU A 389 -3.12 -0.92 -33.78
CA GLU A 389 -4.35 -0.42 -33.19
C GLU A 389 -4.15 0.88 -32.39
N VAL A 390 -3.07 0.94 -31.60
CA VAL A 390 -2.77 2.08 -30.73
C VAL A 390 -2.08 3.23 -31.48
N GLY A 391 -1.46 2.94 -32.64
CA GLY A 391 -0.69 3.95 -33.40
C GLY A 391 0.52 4.44 -32.60
N LEU A 392 1.39 3.53 -32.20
CA LEU A 392 2.54 3.77 -31.33
C LEU A 392 3.38 4.98 -31.76
N LYS A 393 3.62 5.91 -30.84
CA LYS A 393 4.37 7.16 -31.08
C LYS A 393 5.77 7.18 -30.44
N VAL A 394 6.10 6.16 -29.65
CA VAL A 394 7.37 6.05 -28.93
C VAL A 394 8.19 4.87 -29.46
N PRO A 395 9.53 4.91 -29.33
CA PRO A 395 10.38 3.78 -29.71
C PRO A 395 9.98 2.50 -28.96
N LEU A 396 9.97 1.40 -29.71
CA LEU A 396 9.72 0.04 -29.19
C LEU A 396 10.92 -0.85 -29.47
N VAL A 397 11.41 -1.51 -28.44
CA VAL A 397 12.45 -2.56 -28.52
C VAL A 397 11.85 -3.87 -28.00
N VAL A 398 12.06 -4.97 -28.75
CA VAL A 398 11.57 -6.31 -28.41
C VAL A 398 12.75 -7.27 -28.33
#